data_bd4a996d8b2c5b3899211a7ba8c72069
#
_entry.id   bd4a996d8b2c5b3899211a7ba8c72069
#
_cell.length_a   1.000
_cell.length_b   1.000
_cell.length_c   1.000
_cell.angle_alpha   90.00
_cell.angle_beta   90.00
_cell.angle_gamma   90.00
#
_symmetry.space_group_name_H-M   'P 1'
#
loop_
_entity.id
_entity.type
_entity.pdbx_description
1 polymer ?
#
loop_
_entity_poly.entity_id
_entity_poly.type
_entity_poly.pdbx_seq_one_letter_code
_entity_poly.pdbx_strand_id
1 'polypeptide(L)'
;MPEGVRLYSRFSEEKDYPLDVCESRSFLKVLTEKRALKTIEAEETENLKESQEAVSCSQLWFKYDKKEKDILKNLSLKVFKGEVFSLLGANGSGKSTLLKCLSGIEKPYRGKIKITTDDKDRKWAAYLPQDPTMLFLKETVKAELEESLHSGKLGFTSEEKKKIAEVIKFFELEELLNMHPYDLSGGEQQKVGLAKLLLKEPEIILLDEPTKGLDFSFKEKLSDTLKKLSLKGKTIIMVSHDIDFAAKCSHRCAMLFNGMVLSCDTPREFFGKNRFYTTCASRMARGIIEGAVFTEDIYNALGVNAHEN
;
A
#
# COMPACT_ATOMS: atom_id res chain seq x y z
N MET A 1 8.13 -10.41 -11.12
CA MET A 1 8.57 -11.81 -10.92
C MET A 1 8.12 -12.26 -9.53
N PRO A 2 7.45 -13.41 -9.36
CA PRO A 2 7.10 -13.92 -8.03
C PRO A 2 8.36 -14.08 -7.14
N GLU A 3 8.20 -13.93 -5.83
CA GLU A 3 9.37 -13.95 -4.91
C GLU A 3 10.16 -15.26 -4.96
N GLY A 4 9.48 -16.40 -5.11
CA GLY A 4 10.13 -17.69 -5.30
C GLY A 4 11.02 -17.75 -6.53
N VAL A 5 10.56 -17.17 -7.64
CA VAL A 5 11.36 -17.06 -8.88
C VAL A 5 12.56 -16.14 -8.70
N ARG A 6 12.43 -15.04 -7.96
CA ARG A 6 13.55 -14.14 -7.63
C ARG A 6 14.59 -14.84 -6.77
N LEU A 7 14.15 -15.61 -5.78
CA LEU A 7 15.04 -16.42 -4.97
C LEU A 7 15.82 -17.41 -5.85
N TYR A 8 15.10 -18.15 -6.71
CA TYR A 8 15.70 -19.17 -7.58
C TYR A 8 16.71 -18.59 -8.57
N SER A 9 16.31 -17.53 -9.30
CA SER A 9 17.17 -16.91 -10.33
C SER A 9 18.51 -16.39 -9.80
N ARG A 10 18.61 -16.18 -8.48
CA ARG A 10 19.82 -15.69 -7.83
C ARG A 10 20.80 -16.81 -7.46
N PHE A 11 20.31 -18.04 -7.34
CA PHE A 11 21.11 -19.19 -6.89
C PHE A 11 21.25 -20.31 -7.92
N SER A 12 20.52 -20.23 -9.03
CA SER A 12 20.54 -21.22 -10.09
C SER A 12 20.51 -20.57 -11.46
N GLU A 13 21.31 -21.09 -12.39
CA GLU A 13 21.30 -20.71 -13.81
C GLU A 13 20.29 -21.54 -14.62
N GLU A 14 19.69 -22.55 -14.02
CA GLU A 14 18.69 -23.40 -14.66
C GLU A 14 17.38 -22.63 -14.85
N LYS A 15 16.66 -22.91 -15.96
CA LYS A 15 15.41 -22.21 -16.30
C LYS A 15 14.14 -22.85 -15.72
N ASP A 16 14.29 -23.83 -14.85
CA ASP A 16 13.16 -24.52 -14.21
C ASP A 16 12.79 -23.82 -12.89
N TYR A 17 12.10 -22.68 -13.03
CA TYR A 17 11.75 -21.81 -11.91
C TYR A 17 10.64 -22.41 -11.05
N PRO A 18 10.70 -22.33 -9.72
CA PRO A 18 9.63 -22.75 -8.84
C PRO A 18 8.37 -21.93 -9.10
N LEU A 19 7.26 -22.62 -9.35
CA LEU A 19 5.97 -22.01 -9.71
C LEU A 19 5.15 -21.66 -8.46
N ASP A 20 5.44 -22.30 -7.32
CA ASP A 20 4.71 -22.10 -6.08
C ASP A 20 5.63 -22.02 -4.83
N VAL A 21 4.99 -21.77 -3.68
CA VAL A 21 5.67 -21.66 -2.38
C VAL A 21 6.27 -23.00 -1.94
N CYS A 22 5.66 -24.13 -2.29
CA CYS A 22 6.14 -25.47 -1.91
C CYS A 22 7.43 -25.82 -2.64
N GLU A 23 7.49 -25.57 -3.94
CA GLU A 23 8.70 -25.75 -4.77
C GLU A 23 9.81 -24.81 -4.31
N SER A 24 9.49 -23.53 -4.07
CA SER A 24 10.43 -22.54 -3.55
C SER A 24 10.98 -22.96 -2.18
N ARG A 25 10.16 -23.53 -1.31
CA ARG A 25 10.58 -24.06 -0.02
C ARG A 25 11.48 -25.28 -0.14
N SER A 26 11.18 -26.19 -1.07
CA SER A 26 12.02 -27.37 -1.34
C SER A 26 13.39 -26.96 -1.84
N PHE A 27 13.45 -25.98 -2.74
CA PHE A 27 14.69 -25.37 -3.21
C PHE A 27 15.49 -24.72 -2.06
N LEU A 28 14.81 -23.96 -1.18
CA LEU A 28 15.44 -23.32 -0.03
C LEU A 28 16.04 -24.33 0.93
N LYS A 29 15.40 -25.47 1.16
CA LYS A 29 15.96 -26.57 1.97
C LYS A 29 17.28 -27.08 1.39
N VAL A 30 17.32 -27.36 0.10
CA VAL A 30 18.55 -27.84 -0.57
C VAL A 30 19.67 -26.80 -0.46
N LEU A 31 19.35 -25.51 -0.60
CA LEU A 31 20.33 -24.43 -0.42
C LEU A 31 20.89 -24.37 0.99
N THR A 32 20.04 -24.54 2.00
CA THR A 32 20.45 -24.46 3.42
C THR A 32 21.23 -25.67 3.89
N GLU A 33 21.02 -26.86 3.31
CA GLU A 33 21.86 -28.04 3.58
C GLU A 33 23.32 -27.85 3.17
N LYS A 34 23.56 -26.97 2.19
CA LYS A 34 24.91 -26.69 1.64
C LYS A 34 25.57 -25.43 2.20
N ARG A 35 24.88 -24.66 3.05
CA ARG A 35 25.35 -23.36 3.56
C ARG A 35 25.06 -23.21 5.04
N ALA A 36 26.01 -22.62 5.78
CA ALA A 36 25.78 -22.22 7.16
C ALA A 36 24.84 -20.99 7.18
N LEU A 37 23.74 -21.07 7.92
CA LEU A 37 22.80 -19.97 8.08
C LEU A 37 23.36 -18.91 9.02
N LYS A 38 23.21 -17.63 8.64
CA LYS A 38 23.48 -16.50 9.51
C LYS A 38 22.21 -16.12 10.26
N THR A 39 22.37 -15.60 11.47
CA THR A 39 21.23 -15.06 12.26
C THR A 39 20.70 -13.79 11.57
N ILE A 40 19.39 -13.65 11.49
CA ILE A 40 18.75 -12.44 10.99
C ILE A 40 18.84 -11.37 12.08
N GLU A 41 19.58 -10.31 11.82
CA GLU A 41 19.59 -9.13 12.67
C GLU A 41 18.31 -8.32 12.42
N ALA A 42 17.59 -7.96 13.48
CA ALA A 42 16.42 -7.10 13.37
C ALA A 42 16.91 -5.69 13.04
N GLU A 43 16.57 -5.17 11.85
CA GLU A 43 16.75 -3.75 11.57
C GLU A 43 15.92 -2.94 12.56
N GLU A 44 16.55 -1.96 13.20
CA GLU A 44 15.86 -0.99 14.05
C GLU A 44 14.94 -0.14 13.16
N THR A 45 13.64 -0.31 13.32
CA THR A 45 12.66 0.56 12.66
C THR A 45 12.69 1.93 13.32
N GLU A 46 12.81 2.99 12.54
CA GLU A 46 12.71 4.37 13.01
C GLU A 46 11.48 4.54 13.93
N ASN A 47 11.70 5.15 15.09
CA ASN A 47 10.66 5.35 16.10
C ASN A 47 9.69 6.46 15.66
N LEU A 48 8.70 6.10 14.83
CA LEU A 48 7.61 7.00 14.42
C LEU A 48 6.72 7.46 15.60
N LYS A 49 6.85 6.83 16.77
CA LYS A 49 6.05 7.16 17.98
C LYS A 49 6.25 8.57 18.51
N GLU A 50 7.33 9.24 18.15
CA GLU A 50 7.61 10.64 18.51
C GLU A 50 7.08 11.64 17.47
N SER A 51 6.55 11.15 16.33
CA SER A 51 6.03 12.00 15.25
C SER A 51 4.63 12.53 15.60
N GLN A 52 4.28 13.68 15.01
CA GLN A 52 2.94 14.29 15.16
C GLN A 52 1.86 13.38 14.57
N GLU A 53 0.71 13.26 15.26
CA GLU A 53 -0.46 12.56 14.75
C GLU A 53 -1.02 13.29 13.52
N ALA A 54 -1.04 12.63 12.35
CA ALA A 54 -1.69 13.12 11.14
C ALA A 54 -3.18 12.78 11.14
N VAL A 55 -3.52 11.55 11.56
CA VAL A 55 -4.90 11.07 11.64
C VAL A 55 -5.10 10.39 12.98
N SER A 56 -6.14 10.76 13.71
CA SER A 56 -6.57 10.01 14.88
C SER A 56 -8.07 9.76 14.89
N CYS A 57 -8.42 8.53 15.20
CA CYS A 57 -9.78 8.06 15.40
C CYS A 57 -9.97 7.66 16.85
N SER A 58 -11.05 8.10 17.47
CA SER A 58 -11.39 7.74 18.84
C SER A 58 -12.80 7.21 18.93
N GLN A 59 -12.92 5.95 19.33
CA GLN A 59 -14.17 5.27 19.59
C GLN A 59 -15.21 5.40 18.48
N LEU A 60 -14.81 5.18 17.22
CA LEU A 60 -15.70 5.30 16.07
C LEU A 60 -16.72 4.17 16.04
N TRP A 61 -17.97 4.56 15.78
CA TRP A 61 -19.07 3.65 15.50
C TRP A 61 -19.75 4.10 14.20
N PHE A 62 -19.94 3.15 13.29
CA PHE A 62 -20.56 3.43 11.99
C PHE A 62 -21.42 2.26 11.50
N LYS A 63 -22.53 2.59 10.87
CA LYS A 63 -23.42 1.72 10.10
C LYS A 63 -24.05 2.51 8.95
N TYR A 64 -24.35 1.85 7.85
CA TYR A 64 -24.95 2.52 6.69
C TYR A 64 -26.44 2.83 6.92
N ASP A 65 -27.18 1.96 7.57
CA ASP A 65 -28.59 2.19 7.93
C ASP A 65 -28.80 1.99 9.44
N LYS A 66 -29.78 2.73 10.01
CA LYS A 66 -30.12 2.63 11.43
C LYS A 66 -30.55 1.23 11.87
N LYS A 67 -31.09 0.44 10.95
CA LYS A 67 -31.56 -0.95 11.20
C LYS A 67 -30.47 -1.99 10.98
N GLU A 68 -29.36 -1.63 10.38
CA GLU A 68 -28.24 -2.54 10.09
C GLU A 68 -27.29 -2.70 11.28
N LYS A 69 -26.46 -3.76 11.21
CA LYS A 69 -25.40 -4.01 12.19
C LYS A 69 -24.29 -2.98 12.05
N ASP A 70 -23.67 -2.66 13.17
CA ASP A 70 -22.49 -1.79 13.18
C ASP A 70 -21.35 -2.44 12.39
N ILE A 71 -20.79 -1.67 11.46
CA ILE A 71 -19.63 -2.04 10.66
C ILE A 71 -18.34 -1.62 11.36
N LEU A 72 -18.29 -0.40 11.93
CA LEU A 72 -17.22 0.02 12.82
C LEU A 72 -17.76 0.02 14.24
N LYS A 73 -16.98 -0.56 15.18
CA LYS A 73 -17.39 -0.79 16.56
C LYS A 73 -16.29 -0.34 17.51
N ASN A 74 -16.49 0.80 18.16
CA ASN A 74 -15.52 1.35 19.13
C ASN A 74 -14.08 1.41 18.57
N LEU A 75 -13.95 1.72 17.26
CA LEU A 75 -12.67 1.70 16.59
C LEU A 75 -11.84 2.91 17.00
N SER A 76 -10.61 2.66 17.44
CA SER A 76 -9.61 3.69 17.73
C SER A 76 -8.32 3.38 16.99
N LEU A 77 -7.73 4.42 16.38
CA LEU A 77 -6.53 4.29 15.55
C LEU A 77 -5.78 5.61 15.52
N LYS A 78 -4.44 5.55 15.46
CA LYS A 78 -3.57 6.71 15.26
C LYS A 78 -2.59 6.43 14.14
N VAL A 79 -2.44 7.38 13.22
CA VAL A 79 -1.45 7.38 12.13
C VAL A 79 -0.63 8.65 12.23
N PHE A 80 0.67 8.54 12.07
CA PHE A 80 1.61 9.64 12.25
C PHE A 80 1.98 10.29 10.92
N LYS A 81 2.48 11.53 10.97
CA LYS A 81 2.95 12.25 9.78
C LYS A 81 4.10 11.49 9.10
N GLY A 82 4.05 11.43 7.79
CA GLY A 82 5.04 10.72 7.00
C GLY A 82 4.95 9.19 7.13
N GLU A 83 3.89 8.65 7.71
CA GLU A 83 3.72 7.21 7.85
C GLU A 83 3.04 6.59 6.63
N VAL A 84 3.54 5.44 6.19
CA VAL A 84 2.79 4.50 5.36
C VAL A 84 2.16 3.47 6.29
N PHE A 85 0.85 3.47 6.37
CA PHE A 85 0.07 2.65 7.29
C PHE A 85 -0.87 1.71 6.52
N SER A 86 -0.77 0.40 6.76
CA SER A 86 -1.61 -0.60 6.11
C SER A 86 -2.69 -1.15 7.03
N LEU A 87 -3.92 -1.19 6.50
CA LEU A 87 -5.07 -1.85 7.11
C LEU A 87 -5.30 -3.21 6.44
N LEU A 88 -5.13 -4.27 7.20
CA LEU A 88 -5.34 -5.65 6.78
C LEU A 88 -6.56 -6.24 7.48
N GLY A 89 -7.14 -7.29 6.90
CA GLY A 89 -8.31 -7.95 7.49
C GLY A 89 -9.19 -8.60 6.43
N ALA A 90 -10.08 -9.48 6.86
CA ALA A 90 -11.01 -10.19 5.96
C ALA A 90 -11.97 -9.23 5.25
N ASN A 91 -12.58 -9.70 4.15
CA ASN A 91 -13.66 -8.98 3.49
C ASN A 91 -14.80 -8.72 4.46
N GLY A 92 -15.41 -7.53 4.40
CA GLY A 92 -16.49 -7.13 5.31
C GLY A 92 -16.03 -6.73 6.72
N SER A 93 -14.71 -6.67 7.01
CA SER A 93 -14.22 -6.24 8.32
C SER A 93 -14.35 -4.73 8.61
N GLY A 94 -14.69 -3.91 7.60
CA GLY A 94 -14.91 -2.46 7.74
C GLY A 94 -13.76 -1.58 7.20
N LYS A 95 -12.75 -2.15 6.51
CA LYS A 95 -11.57 -1.41 6.01
C LYS A 95 -11.94 -0.24 5.09
N SER A 96 -12.62 -0.52 3.99
CA SER A 96 -13.07 0.51 3.03
C SER A 96 -14.03 1.51 3.67
N THR A 97 -14.86 1.04 4.60
CA THR A 97 -15.76 1.91 5.37
C THR A 97 -14.97 2.89 6.25
N LEU A 98 -13.88 2.43 6.88
CA LEU A 98 -13.01 3.31 7.64
C LEU A 98 -12.36 4.36 6.73
N LEU A 99 -11.84 3.98 5.55
CA LEU A 99 -11.28 4.94 4.59
C LEU A 99 -12.33 5.97 4.13
N LYS A 100 -13.58 5.55 3.89
CA LYS A 100 -14.69 6.48 3.57
C LYS A 100 -15.01 7.43 4.72
N CYS A 101 -14.92 6.97 5.96
CA CYS A 101 -15.06 7.85 7.12
C CYS A 101 -13.90 8.85 7.23
N LEU A 102 -12.67 8.41 6.97
CA LEU A 102 -11.48 9.27 6.99
C LEU A 102 -11.48 10.31 5.85
N SER A 103 -12.02 9.95 4.68
CA SER A 103 -12.15 10.88 3.55
C SER A 103 -13.33 11.87 3.70
N GLY A 104 -14.20 11.67 4.71
CA GLY A 104 -15.38 12.48 4.92
C GLY A 104 -16.58 12.11 4.04
N ILE A 105 -16.47 11.07 3.20
CA ILE A 105 -17.60 10.55 2.38
C ILE A 105 -18.69 10.00 3.29
N GLU A 106 -18.28 9.25 4.33
CA GLU A 106 -19.19 8.72 5.33
C GLU A 106 -18.96 9.37 6.68
N LYS A 107 -20.04 9.54 7.45
CA LYS A 107 -19.96 10.20 8.77
C LYS A 107 -20.32 9.21 9.88
N PRO A 108 -19.37 8.90 10.79
CA PRO A 108 -19.66 8.05 11.93
C PRO A 108 -20.70 8.71 12.83
N TYR A 109 -21.63 7.91 13.37
CA TYR A 109 -22.67 8.43 14.24
C TYR A 109 -22.20 8.64 15.70
N ARG A 110 -21.03 8.04 16.05
CA ARG A 110 -20.40 8.21 17.35
C ARG A 110 -18.89 8.13 17.22
N GLY A 111 -18.18 8.82 18.10
CA GLY A 111 -16.72 8.94 18.11
C GLY A 111 -16.24 10.22 17.43
N LYS A 112 -14.94 10.35 17.27
CA LYS A 112 -14.30 11.54 16.67
C LYS A 112 -13.21 11.14 15.72
N ILE A 113 -13.10 11.84 14.59
CA ILE A 113 -11.99 11.79 13.65
C ILE A 113 -11.31 13.16 13.70
N LYS A 114 -9.99 13.16 13.89
CA LYS A 114 -9.16 14.35 13.80
C LYS A 114 -8.14 14.13 12.71
N ILE A 115 -8.10 15.05 11.75
CA ILE A 115 -7.10 15.12 10.69
C ILE A 115 -6.28 16.38 10.91
N THR A 116 -4.96 16.23 10.93
CA THR A 116 -4.01 17.32 11.14
C THR A 116 -3.16 17.46 9.89
N THR A 117 -3.29 18.59 9.21
CA THR A 117 -2.51 18.99 8.02
C THR A 117 -1.76 20.27 8.33
N ASP A 118 -0.67 20.52 7.61
CA ASP A 118 0.09 21.79 7.76
C ASP A 118 -0.68 22.95 7.12
N ASP A 119 -1.35 22.71 6.02
CA ASP A 119 -2.24 23.65 5.37
C ASP A 119 -3.64 23.58 5.99
N LYS A 120 -4.00 24.60 6.77
CA LYS A 120 -5.31 24.68 7.43
C LYS A 120 -6.49 24.76 6.48
N ASP A 121 -6.26 25.22 5.26
CA ASP A 121 -7.27 25.37 4.21
C ASP A 121 -7.45 24.07 3.42
N ARG A 122 -6.51 23.13 3.49
CA ARG A 122 -6.54 21.81 2.85
C ARG A 122 -6.73 20.67 3.84
N LYS A 123 -7.82 20.68 4.60
CA LYS A 123 -8.15 19.64 5.60
C LYS A 123 -8.81 18.40 4.99
N TRP A 124 -8.40 17.95 3.84
CA TRP A 124 -8.98 16.78 3.21
C TRP A 124 -7.91 15.74 2.86
N ALA A 125 -8.31 14.49 2.99
CA ALA A 125 -7.51 13.35 2.56
C ALA A 125 -7.94 12.95 1.14
N ALA A 126 -6.99 12.82 0.22
CA ALA A 126 -7.30 12.32 -1.10
C ALA A 126 -7.58 10.81 -1.03
N TYR A 127 -8.69 10.37 -1.60
CA TYR A 127 -9.15 8.99 -1.53
C TYR A 127 -9.20 8.36 -2.92
N LEU A 128 -8.50 7.24 -3.08
CA LEU A 128 -8.63 6.33 -4.21
C LEU A 128 -9.54 5.18 -3.81
N PRO A 129 -10.75 5.07 -4.36
CA PRO A 129 -11.64 3.95 -4.11
C PRO A 129 -11.15 2.67 -4.79
N GLN A 130 -11.65 1.52 -4.33
CA GLN A 130 -11.37 0.21 -4.92
C GLN A 130 -11.76 0.11 -6.41
N ASP A 131 -12.78 0.87 -6.82
CA ASP A 131 -13.15 1.08 -8.21
C ASP A 131 -12.75 2.52 -8.62
N PRO A 132 -11.65 2.69 -9.34
CA PRO A 132 -11.16 4.02 -9.73
C PRO A 132 -12.07 4.74 -10.72
N THR A 133 -13.00 4.05 -11.39
CA THR A 133 -13.95 4.65 -12.33
C THR A 133 -14.85 5.67 -11.67
N MET A 134 -15.07 5.54 -10.35
CA MET A 134 -15.80 6.53 -9.54
C MET A 134 -15.16 7.93 -9.53
N LEU A 135 -13.89 8.04 -9.96
CA LEU A 135 -13.15 9.31 -10.03
C LEU A 135 -13.19 9.93 -11.44
N PHE A 136 -13.72 9.22 -12.42
CA PHE A 136 -13.65 9.66 -13.82
C PHE A 136 -14.87 10.49 -14.21
N LEU A 137 -14.60 11.71 -14.70
CA LEU A 137 -15.60 12.71 -15.04
C LEU A 137 -15.47 13.24 -16.48
N LYS A 138 -14.35 12.88 -17.16
CA LYS A 138 -14.01 13.42 -18.49
C LYS A 138 -14.00 12.31 -19.54
N GLU A 139 -14.08 12.71 -20.80
CA GLU A 139 -14.15 11.80 -21.94
C GLU A 139 -12.78 11.21 -22.34
N THR A 140 -11.67 11.78 -21.87
CA THR A 140 -10.32 11.30 -22.18
C THR A 140 -9.43 11.27 -20.96
N VAL A 141 -8.47 10.35 -20.93
CA VAL A 141 -7.45 10.26 -19.88
C VAL A 141 -6.70 11.58 -19.71
N LYS A 142 -6.34 12.22 -20.83
CA LYS A 142 -5.68 13.53 -20.81
C LYS A 142 -6.52 14.56 -20.06
N ALA A 143 -7.81 14.68 -20.39
CA ALA A 143 -8.70 15.64 -19.76
C ALA A 143 -8.92 15.32 -18.26
N GLU A 144 -8.89 14.04 -17.86
CA GLU A 144 -8.95 13.62 -16.47
C GLU A 144 -7.73 14.08 -15.65
N LEU A 145 -6.53 13.96 -16.22
CA LEU A 145 -5.30 14.41 -15.58
C LEU A 145 -5.25 15.96 -15.49
N GLU A 146 -5.62 16.64 -16.56
CA GLU A 146 -5.68 18.10 -16.63
C GLU A 146 -6.67 18.67 -15.59
N GLU A 147 -7.86 18.04 -15.45
CA GLU A 147 -8.87 18.44 -14.46
C GLU A 147 -8.34 18.38 -13.03
N SER A 148 -7.45 17.43 -12.73
CA SER A 148 -6.92 17.27 -11.38
C SER A 148 -6.08 18.44 -10.88
N LEU A 149 -5.51 19.24 -11.77
CA LEU A 149 -4.75 20.46 -11.45
C LEU A 149 -5.57 21.75 -11.68
N HIS A 150 -6.73 21.65 -12.34
CA HIS A 150 -7.48 22.83 -12.75
C HIS A 150 -8.24 23.46 -11.56
N SER A 151 -7.72 24.57 -11.07
CA SER A 151 -8.34 25.42 -10.05
C SER A 151 -9.15 26.57 -10.65
N GLY A 152 -9.76 26.37 -11.84
CA GLY A 152 -10.61 27.41 -12.48
C GLY A 152 -9.86 28.53 -13.19
N LYS A 153 -8.53 28.43 -13.37
CA LYS A 153 -7.71 29.41 -14.12
C LYS A 153 -7.66 29.07 -15.60
N LEU A 154 -7.58 30.09 -16.44
CA LEU A 154 -7.37 29.91 -17.88
C LEU A 154 -5.93 29.44 -18.16
N GLY A 155 -5.79 28.18 -18.58
CA GLY A 155 -4.53 27.57 -19.01
C GLY A 155 -3.66 27.04 -17.89
N PHE A 156 -2.70 26.17 -18.26
CA PHE A 156 -1.73 25.57 -17.35
C PHE A 156 -0.43 26.36 -17.32
N THR A 157 0.14 26.52 -16.15
CA THR A 157 1.51 27.04 -15.97
C THR A 157 2.54 26.05 -16.53
N SER A 158 3.75 26.52 -16.78
CA SER A 158 4.85 25.65 -17.23
C SER A 158 5.16 24.55 -16.21
N GLU A 159 5.01 24.84 -14.93
CA GLU A 159 5.22 23.88 -13.85
C GLU A 159 4.13 22.81 -13.83
N GLU A 160 2.86 23.18 -13.97
CA GLU A 160 1.75 22.22 -14.04
C GLU A 160 1.86 21.30 -15.25
N LYS A 161 2.25 21.84 -16.41
CA LYS A 161 2.51 21.02 -17.61
C LYS A 161 3.64 20.00 -17.37
N LYS A 162 4.71 20.43 -16.69
CA LYS A 162 5.81 19.55 -16.34
C LYS A 162 5.36 18.43 -15.39
N LYS A 163 4.59 18.75 -14.36
CA LYS A 163 4.02 17.75 -13.41
C LYS A 163 3.13 16.74 -14.13
N ILE A 164 2.26 17.19 -15.03
CA ILE A 164 1.41 16.29 -15.84
C ILE A 164 2.29 15.37 -16.68
N ALA A 165 3.31 15.89 -17.37
CA ALA A 165 4.20 15.08 -18.20
C ALA A 165 4.99 14.05 -17.38
N GLU A 166 5.49 14.42 -16.21
CA GLU A 166 6.19 13.50 -15.28
C GLU A 166 5.26 12.37 -14.81
N VAL A 167 4.02 12.69 -14.47
CA VAL A 167 3.02 11.70 -14.03
C VAL A 167 2.63 10.78 -15.19
N ILE A 168 2.38 11.31 -16.40
CA ILE A 168 2.09 10.51 -17.60
C ILE A 168 3.20 9.47 -17.82
N LYS A 169 4.46 9.93 -17.84
CA LYS A 169 5.62 9.06 -18.03
C LYS A 169 5.76 8.02 -16.91
N PHE A 170 5.57 8.43 -15.66
CA PHE A 170 5.70 7.52 -14.52
C PHE A 170 4.67 6.38 -14.55
N PHE A 171 3.41 6.71 -14.88
CA PHE A 171 2.31 5.75 -14.95
C PHE A 171 2.19 5.04 -16.31
N GLU A 172 3.07 5.38 -17.27
CA GLU A 172 3.10 4.77 -18.62
C GLU A 172 1.75 4.96 -19.33
N LEU A 173 1.26 6.22 -19.37
CA LEU A 173 -0.07 6.59 -19.89
C LEU A 173 -0.02 7.22 -21.27
N GLU A 174 1.15 7.32 -21.92
CA GLU A 174 1.35 8.06 -23.17
C GLU A 174 0.39 7.61 -24.28
N GLU A 175 0.22 6.31 -24.45
CA GLU A 175 -0.64 5.72 -25.50
C GLU A 175 -2.14 5.78 -25.14
N LEU A 176 -2.46 6.02 -23.87
CA LEU A 176 -3.83 6.00 -23.36
C LEU A 176 -4.49 7.39 -23.32
N LEU A 177 -3.74 8.47 -23.57
CA LEU A 177 -4.17 9.85 -23.34
C LEU A 177 -5.46 10.25 -24.06
N ASN A 178 -5.68 9.70 -25.26
CA ASN A 178 -6.85 10.01 -26.08
C ASN A 178 -7.99 8.99 -25.93
N MET A 179 -7.80 7.95 -25.11
CA MET A 179 -8.81 6.92 -24.85
C MET A 179 -9.81 7.40 -23.80
N HIS A 180 -11.03 6.88 -23.89
CA HIS A 180 -12.01 7.10 -22.85
C HIS A 180 -11.64 6.27 -21.61
N PRO A 181 -11.67 6.82 -20.38
CA PRO A 181 -11.24 6.11 -19.18
C PRO A 181 -11.97 4.80 -18.88
N TYR A 182 -13.21 4.69 -19.34
CA TYR A 182 -14.01 3.45 -19.18
C TYR A 182 -13.63 2.34 -20.16
N ASP A 183 -12.92 2.67 -21.26
CA ASP A 183 -12.45 1.68 -22.24
C ASP A 183 -11.11 1.05 -21.85
N LEU A 184 -10.51 1.52 -20.77
CA LEU A 184 -9.24 1.02 -20.25
C LEU A 184 -9.41 -0.30 -19.49
N SER A 185 -8.37 -1.13 -19.49
CA SER A 185 -8.29 -2.28 -18.59
C SER A 185 -8.30 -1.84 -17.12
N GLY A 186 -8.71 -2.74 -16.20
CA GLY A 186 -8.77 -2.41 -14.78
C GLY A 186 -7.42 -1.94 -14.18
N GLY A 187 -6.30 -2.45 -14.67
CA GLY A 187 -4.96 -2.01 -14.26
C GLY A 187 -4.62 -0.61 -14.75
N GLU A 188 -4.98 -0.28 -16.00
CA GLU A 188 -4.82 1.06 -16.56
C GLU A 188 -5.72 2.09 -15.87
N GLN A 189 -6.98 1.73 -15.58
CA GLN A 189 -7.88 2.55 -14.78
C GLN A 189 -7.29 2.86 -13.40
N GLN A 190 -6.66 1.86 -12.78
CA GLN A 190 -5.99 2.01 -11.49
C GLN A 190 -4.81 2.98 -11.59
N LYS A 191 -4.00 2.87 -12.66
CA LYS A 191 -2.89 3.80 -12.95
C LYS A 191 -3.40 5.25 -13.12
N VAL A 192 -4.47 5.44 -13.88
CA VAL A 192 -5.09 6.77 -14.08
C VAL A 192 -5.64 7.35 -12.78
N GLY A 193 -6.33 6.52 -11.97
CA GLY A 193 -6.84 6.94 -10.66
C GLY A 193 -5.73 7.40 -9.71
N LEU A 194 -4.64 6.62 -9.62
CA LEU A 194 -3.45 6.98 -8.85
C LEU A 194 -2.80 8.28 -9.37
N ALA A 195 -2.66 8.40 -10.69
CA ALA A 195 -2.10 9.58 -11.34
C ALA A 195 -2.89 10.85 -10.98
N LYS A 196 -4.22 10.81 -11.11
CA LYS A 196 -5.13 11.91 -10.72
C LYS A 196 -4.94 12.33 -9.26
N LEU A 197 -4.83 11.35 -8.38
CA LEU A 197 -4.70 11.60 -6.95
C LEU A 197 -3.36 12.23 -6.62
N LEU A 198 -2.26 11.73 -7.18
CA LEU A 198 -0.92 12.23 -6.93
C LEU A 198 -0.67 13.63 -7.52
N LEU A 199 -1.30 13.97 -8.64
CA LEU A 199 -1.25 15.32 -9.21
C LEU A 199 -1.75 16.41 -8.26
N LYS A 200 -2.69 16.09 -7.37
CA LYS A 200 -3.23 17.01 -6.35
C LYS A 200 -2.26 17.26 -5.19
N GLU A 201 -1.17 16.53 -5.10
CA GLU A 201 -0.14 16.61 -4.04
C GLU A 201 -0.72 16.64 -2.60
N PRO A 202 -1.67 15.77 -2.26
CA PRO A 202 -2.31 15.80 -0.94
C PRO A 202 -1.31 15.51 0.17
N GLU A 203 -1.58 15.99 1.40
CA GLU A 203 -0.79 15.63 2.57
C GLU A 203 -1.15 14.24 3.10
N ILE A 204 -2.42 13.85 2.96
CA ILE A 204 -2.93 12.55 3.38
C ILE A 204 -3.52 11.83 2.18
N ILE A 205 -3.07 10.60 1.97
CA ILE A 205 -3.42 9.74 0.84
C ILE A 205 -4.10 8.50 1.39
N LEU A 206 -5.34 8.26 0.97
CA LEU A 206 -6.13 7.08 1.32
C LEU A 206 -6.27 6.19 0.10
N LEU A 207 -5.80 4.95 0.17
CA LEU A 207 -5.77 4.01 -0.95
C LEU A 207 -6.57 2.75 -0.61
N ASP A 208 -7.61 2.46 -1.37
CA ASP A 208 -8.40 1.24 -1.23
C ASP A 208 -8.00 0.24 -2.33
N GLU A 209 -7.27 -0.82 -1.98
CA GLU A 209 -6.74 -1.84 -2.87
C GLU A 209 -5.89 -1.29 -4.05
N PRO A 210 -4.85 -0.48 -3.78
CA PRO A 210 -4.12 0.22 -4.84
C PRO A 210 -3.35 -0.70 -5.81
N THR A 211 -3.13 -1.96 -5.45
CA THR A 211 -2.38 -2.94 -6.26
C THR A 211 -3.27 -3.79 -7.18
N LYS A 212 -4.59 -3.60 -7.11
CA LYS A 212 -5.54 -4.39 -7.89
C LYS A 212 -5.32 -4.20 -9.40
N GLY A 213 -5.15 -5.31 -10.11
CA GLY A 213 -4.96 -5.30 -11.57
C GLY A 213 -3.58 -4.83 -12.05
N LEU A 214 -2.67 -4.45 -11.13
CA LEU A 214 -1.32 -4.04 -11.48
C LEU A 214 -0.38 -5.25 -11.61
N ASP A 215 0.49 -5.21 -12.60
CA ASP A 215 1.58 -6.17 -12.73
C ASP A 215 2.64 -6.01 -11.64
N PHE A 216 3.49 -7.03 -11.49
CA PHE A 216 4.50 -7.04 -10.44
C PHE A 216 5.50 -5.87 -10.54
N SER A 217 5.95 -5.54 -11.76
CA SER A 217 6.92 -4.46 -11.96
C SER A 217 6.35 -3.12 -11.53
N PHE A 218 5.09 -2.88 -11.86
CA PHE A 218 4.43 -1.64 -11.45
C PHE A 218 4.17 -1.59 -9.92
N LYS A 219 3.84 -2.72 -9.29
CA LYS A 219 3.73 -2.80 -7.81
C LYS A 219 5.03 -2.40 -7.12
N GLU A 220 6.18 -2.85 -7.63
CA GLU A 220 7.49 -2.45 -7.13
C GLU A 220 7.71 -0.93 -7.25
N LYS A 221 7.47 -0.35 -8.45
CA LYS A 221 7.53 1.10 -8.67
C LYS A 221 6.59 1.87 -7.74
N LEU A 222 5.39 1.36 -7.51
CA LEU A 222 4.41 1.98 -6.61
C LEU A 222 4.89 1.94 -5.16
N SER A 223 5.41 0.79 -4.69
CA SER A 223 5.97 0.65 -3.34
C SER A 223 7.06 1.69 -3.08
N ASP A 224 8.03 1.81 -4.01
CA ASP A 224 9.12 2.79 -3.90
C ASP A 224 8.60 4.23 -3.91
N THR A 225 7.54 4.49 -4.69
CA THR A 225 6.91 5.81 -4.75
C THR A 225 6.23 6.16 -3.44
N LEU A 226 5.48 5.23 -2.83
CA LEU A 226 4.84 5.45 -1.53
C LEU A 226 5.88 5.74 -0.45
N LYS A 227 7.00 5.01 -0.43
CA LYS A 227 8.13 5.29 0.46
C LYS A 227 8.72 6.68 0.23
N LYS A 228 8.97 7.06 -1.03
CA LYS A 228 9.48 8.40 -1.36
C LYS A 228 8.52 9.52 -0.96
N LEU A 229 7.21 9.31 -1.09
CA LEU A 229 6.19 10.26 -0.65
C LEU A 229 6.18 10.39 0.88
N SER A 230 6.31 9.29 1.60
CA SER A 230 6.43 9.24 3.05
C SER A 230 7.66 10.04 3.53
N LEU A 231 8.82 9.85 2.92
CA LEU A 231 10.04 10.63 3.20
C LEU A 231 9.88 12.13 2.93
N LYS A 232 8.94 12.52 2.05
CA LYS A 232 8.56 13.91 1.81
C LYS A 232 7.48 14.42 2.79
N GLY A 233 7.17 13.66 3.84
CA GLY A 233 6.19 14.01 4.86
C GLY A 233 4.73 13.71 4.50
N LYS A 234 4.46 13.03 3.35
CA LYS A 234 3.09 12.62 3.00
C LYS A 234 2.68 11.40 3.84
N THR A 235 1.47 11.43 4.37
CA THR A 235 0.91 10.33 5.17
C THR A 235 0.02 9.46 4.28
N ILE A 236 0.28 8.15 4.26
CA ILE A 236 -0.45 7.20 3.42
C ILE A 236 -1.16 6.19 4.30
N ILE A 237 -2.47 6.02 4.11
CA ILE A 237 -3.26 4.96 4.75
C ILE A 237 -3.82 4.09 3.63
N MET A 238 -3.47 2.83 3.60
CA MET A 238 -3.95 1.92 2.57
C MET A 238 -4.61 0.69 3.12
N VAL A 239 -5.60 0.21 2.38
CA VAL A 239 -6.18 -1.12 2.52
C VAL A 239 -5.58 -2.00 1.44
N SER A 240 -5.08 -3.17 1.78
CA SER A 240 -4.60 -4.13 0.78
C SER A 240 -4.85 -5.57 1.19
N HIS A 241 -5.12 -6.42 0.19
CA HIS A 241 -5.06 -7.87 0.30
C HIS A 241 -3.71 -8.43 -0.15
N ASP A 242 -2.88 -7.59 -0.76
CA ASP A 242 -1.51 -7.94 -1.16
C ASP A 242 -0.59 -7.78 0.07
N ILE A 243 -0.39 -8.92 0.76
CA ILE A 243 0.36 -8.98 2.01
C ILE A 243 1.83 -8.60 1.79
N ASP A 244 2.44 -9.09 0.72
CA ASP A 244 3.84 -8.84 0.42
C ASP A 244 4.08 -7.36 0.07
N PHE A 245 3.17 -6.76 -0.69
CA PHE A 245 3.19 -5.32 -0.95
C PHE A 245 3.03 -4.50 0.34
N ALA A 246 2.05 -4.85 1.19
CA ALA A 246 1.83 -4.15 2.45
C ALA A 246 3.04 -4.28 3.39
N ALA A 247 3.62 -5.49 3.50
CA ALA A 247 4.80 -5.73 4.31
C ALA A 247 6.00 -4.88 3.84
N LYS A 248 6.18 -4.78 2.51
CA LYS A 248 7.33 -4.11 1.91
C LYS A 248 7.31 -2.59 2.07
N CYS A 249 6.14 -1.95 1.98
CA CYS A 249 6.07 -0.49 1.94
C CYS A 249 5.59 0.18 3.23
N SER A 250 5.03 -0.58 4.18
CA SER A 250 4.45 0.01 5.39
C SER A 250 5.45 0.18 6.52
N HIS A 251 5.25 1.22 7.32
CA HIS A 251 5.92 1.41 8.60
C HIS A 251 5.19 0.65 9.72
N ARG A 252 3.86 0.62 9.67
CA ARG A 252 3.02 -0.18 10.56
C ARG A 252 1.85 -0.81 9.80
N CYS A 253 1.44 -1.98 10.29
CA CYS A 253 0.28 -2.72 9.82
C CYS A 253 -0.71 -2.91 10.96
N ALA A 254 -2.00 -2.72 10.69
CA ALA A 254 -3.05 -3.02 11.65
C ALA A 254 -4.03 -4.07 11.11
N MET A 255 -4.45 -4.97 11.98
CA MET A 255 -5.50 -5.95 11.70
C MET A 255 -6.85 -5.40 12.08
N LEU A 256 -7.74 -5.27 11.10
CA LEU A 256 -9.14 -4.96 11.32
C LEU A 256 -9.97 -6.25 11.31
N PHE A 257 -10.70 -6.50 12.39
CA PHE A 257 -11.58 -7.65 12.52
C PHE A 257 -12.90 -7.22 13.17
N ASN A 258 -14.01 -7.58 12.53
CA ASN A 258 -15.38 -7.28 13.03
C ASN A 258 -15.57 -5.81 13.46
N GLY A 259 -14.99 -4.87 12.70
CA GLY A 259 -15.11 -3.44 12.94
C GLY A 259 -14.19 -2.86 14.02
N MET A 260 -13.26 -3.64 14.55
CA MET A 260 -12.30 -3.23 15.60
C MET A 260 -10.87 -3.47 15.14
N VAL A 261 -9.92 -2.66 15.63
CA VAL A 261 -8.49 -2.92 15.48
C VAL A 261 -8.05 -3.93 16.52
N LEU A 262 -7.55 -5.08 16.10
CA LEU A 262 -7.07 -6.14 16.99
C LEU A 262 -5.58 -6.01 17.35
N SER A 263 -4.76 -5.66 16.36
CA SER A 263 -3.32 -5.45 16.54
C SER A 263 -2.85 -4.33 15.62
N CYS A 264 -1.75 -3.68 16.01
CA CYS A 264 -1.10 -2.63 15.24
C CYS A 264 0.39 -2.61 15.61
N ASP A 265 1.21 -3.10 14.69
CA ASP A 265 2.63 -3.33 14.92
C ASP A 265 3.46 -2.99 13.68
N THR A 266 4.79 -2.99 13.79
CA THR A 266 5.69 -2.94 12.64
C THR A 266 5.45 -4.17 11.75
N PRO A 267 5.74 -4.11 10.43
CA PRO A 267 5.55 -5.26 9.55
C PRO A 267 6.24 -6.52 10.05
N ARG A 268 7.47 -6.40 10.57
CA ARG A 268 8.24 -7.54 11.09
C ARG A 268 7.52 -8.21 12.27
N GLU A 269 7.04 -7.43 13.23
CA GLU A 269 6.31 -7.96 14.37
C GLU A 269 4.93 -8.48 13.98
N PHE A 270 4.22 -7.72 13.13
CA PHE A 270 2.88 -8.07 12.68
C PHE A 270 2.86 -9.40 11.92
N PHE A 271 3.69 -9.55 10.89
CA PHE A 271 3.73 -10.77 10.06
C PHE A 271 4.51 -11.92 10.71
N GLY A 272 5.49 -11.62 11.56
CA GLY A 272 6.26 -12.64 12.26
C GLY A 272 5.44 -13.39 13.32
N LYS A 273 4.53 -12.68 14.01
CA LYS A 273 3.66 -13.26 15.06
C LYS A 273 2.33 -13.81 14.50
N ASN A 274 1.91 -13.38 13.30
CA ASN A 274 0.60 -13.69 12.74
C ASN A 274 0.63 -15.02 11.97
N ARG A 275 -0.33 -15.91 12.26
CA ARG A 275 -0.46 -17.20 11.57
C ARG A 275 -1.38 -17.14 10.35
N PHE A 276 -2.26 -16.15 10.27
CA PHE A 276 -3.25 -16.00 9.19
C PHE A 276 -2.74 -15.09 8.07
N TYR A 277 -2.03 -14.03 8.43
CA TYR A 277 -1.42 -13.09 7.50
C TYR A 277 0.10 -13.32 7.53
N THR A 278 0.61 -14.03 6.55
CA THR A 278 2.04 -14.37 6.43
C THR A 278 2.53 -14.00 5.04
N THR A 279 3.68 -13.37 4.97
CA THR A 279 4.35 -13.04 3.70
C THR A 279 4.76 -14.30 2.94
N CYS A 280 5.01 -14.18 1.65
CA CYS A 280 5.54 -15.26 0.82
C CYS A 280 6.88 -15.76 1.39
N ALA A 281 7.77 -14.83 1.76
CA ALA A 281 9.06 -15.15 2.39
C ALA A 281 8.89 -15.97 3.68
N SER A 282 7.99 -15.56 4.59
CA SER A 282 7.71 -16.31 5.82
C SER A 282 7.19 -17.72 5.54
N ARG A 283 6.36 -17.90 4.50
CA ARG A 283 5.86 -19.24 4.13
C ARG A 283 6.95 -20.14 3.56
N MET A 284 7.83 -19.59 2.72
CA MET A 284 8.99 -20.32 2.17
C MET A 284 9.98 -20.72 3.27
N ALA A 285 10.29 -19.80 4.18
CA ALA A 285 11.31 -19.95 5.21
C ALA A 285 10.85 -20.76 6.45
N ARG A 286 9.55 -21.01 6.62
CA ARG A 286 8.98 -21.63 7.82
C ARG A 286 9.65 -22.95 8.16
N GLY A 287 10.27 -23.02 9.39
CA GLY A 287 10.99 -24.18 9.87
C GLY A 287 12.32 -24.46 9.14
N ILE A 288 12.82 -23.49 8.39
CA ILE A 288 14.14 -23.52 7.73
C ILE A 288 14.98 -22.33 8.23
N ILE A 289 14.42 -21.11 8.15
CA ILE A 289 15.06 -19.87 8.59
C ILE A 289 14.08 -19.20 9.57
N GLU A 290 14.44 -19.13 10.83
CA GLU A 290 13.59 -18.50 11.86
C GLU A 290 13.57 -16.98 11.72
N GLY A 291 12.39 -16.37 11.90
CA GLY A 291 12.23 -14.91 11.90
C GLY A 291 12.22 -14.25 10.52
N ALA A 292 12.31 -15.01 9.42
CA ALA A 292 12.23 -14.45 8.09
C ALA A 292 10.80 -13.94 7.81
N VAL A 293 10.71 -12.65 7.47
CA VAL A 293 9.47 -11.95 7.07
C VAL A 293 9.59 -11.42 5.65
N PHE A 294 10.77 -10.99 5.25
CA PHE A 294 11.07 -10.42 3.94
C PHE A 294 11.98 -11.34 3.14
N THR A 295 11.99 -11.21 1.82
CA THR A 295 12.90 -11.98 0.96
C THR A 295 14.36 -11.64 1.24
N GLU A 296 14.64 -10.38 1.62
CA GLU A 296 15.95 -9.91 2.06
C GLU A 296 16.46 -10.67 3.28
N ASP A 297 15.58 -11.07 4.21
CA ASP A 297 15.95 -11.89 5.37
C ASP A 297 16.51 -13.26 4.94
N ILE A 298 15.90 -13.85 3.89
CA ILE A 298 16.37 -15.13 3.33
C ILE A 298 17.75 -14.94 2.70
N TYR A 299 17.98 -13.86 1.95
CA TYR A 299 19.29 -13.58 1.35
C TYR A 299 20.36 -13.36 2.43
N ASN A 300 20.06 -12.56 3.44
CA ASN A 300 20.96 -12.29 4.55
C ASN A 300 21.31 -13.58 5.32
N ALA A 301 20.33 -14.43 5.59
CA ALA A 301 20.55 -15.71 6.25
C ALA A 301 21.42 -16.66 5.42
N LEU A 302 21.31 -16.62 4.08
CA LEU A 302 22.15 -17.39 3.15
C LEU A 302 23.52 -16.76 2.90
N GLY A 303 23.82 -15.59 3.50
CA GLY A 303 25.10 -14.90 3.38
C GLY A 303 25.32 -14.19 2.03
N VAL A 304 24.22 -13.81 1.35
CA VAL A 304 24.23 -13.07 0.07
C VAL A 304 23.67 -11.68 0.30
N ASN A 305 24.39 -10.65 -0.12
CA ASN A 305 23.90 -9.27 -0.01
C ASN A 305 22.70 -9.06 -0.91
N ALA A 306 21.62 -8.47 -0.38
CA ALA A 306 20.38 -8.22 -1.11
C ALA A 306 20.56 -7.28 -2.32
N HIS A 307 21.63 -6.49 -2.37
CA HIS A 307 21.90 -5.43 -3.35
C HIS A 307 22.95 -5.77 -4.42
N GLU A 308 23.59 -6.95 -4.39
CA GLU A 308 24.51 -7.37 -5.47
C GLU A 308 23.68 -8.03 -6.59
N ASN A 309 23.56 -7.32 -7.71
CA ASN A 309 23.03 -7.85 -8.98
C ASN A 309 24.10 -8.60 -9.74
#